data_87c01cfe0bb47b44f2bdc3fc883bb6f0
#
_entry.id   87c01cfe0bb47b44f2bdc3fc883bb6f0
#
_cell.length_a   1.000
_cell.length_b   1.000
_cell.length_c   1.000
_cell.angle_alpha   90.00
_cell.angle_beta   90.00
_cell.angle_gamma   90.00
#
_symmetry.space_group_name_H-M   'P 1'
#
loop_
_entity.id
_entity.type
_entity.pdbx_description
1 polymer ?
#
loop_
_entity_poly.entity_id
_entity_poly.type
_entity_poly.pdbx_seq_one_letter_code
_entity_poly.pdbx_strand_id
1 'polypeptide(L)'
;VSEAPIRRTQAEWDAFFYGIAAEVAGLSKDPDRQVGALLVSADRRQMSPGYNGFPPDVPDLPSLRADRDFKLRNMVHAEDNCLRQAPFNPSGCTIYVTRFPCLPCAGKVLRAGVARLVAPRPDLGHERWGVSWARALEDLRSARVAITYMEEST
;
A
#
# COMPACT_ATOMS: atom_id res chain seq x y z
N VAL A 1 22.90 -34.07 19.37
CA VAL A 1 22.57 -33.36 18.14
C VAL A 1 21.60 -32.25 18.45
N SER A 2 22.00 -31.02 18.19
CA SER A 2 21.13 -29.87 18.40
C SER A 2 20.23 -29.65 17.17
N GLU A 3 18.95 -29.48 17.40
CA GLU A 3 18.03 -29.08 16.37
C GLU A 3 18.06 -27.56 16.17
N ALA A 4 17.97 -27.13 14.90
CA ALA A 4 17.79 -25.71 14.60
C ALA A 4 16.29 -25.39 14.56
N PRO A 5 15.86 -24.25 15.11
CA PRO A 5 14.46 -23.84 15.02
C PRO A 5 14.06 -23.59 13.57
N ILE A 6 12.84 -23.98 13.22
CA ILE A 6 12.26 -23.65 11.91
C ILE A 6 11.92 -22.17 11.91
N ARG A 7 12.43 -21.44 10.92
CA ARG A 7 12.20 -20.01 10.78
C ARG A 7 11.77 -19.67 9.35
N ARG A 8 10.85 -18.74 9.24
CA ARG A 8 10.49 -18.15 7.95
C ARG A 8 11.49 -17.03 7.62
N THR A 9 11.86 -16.93 6.36
CA THR A 9 12.68 -15.80 5.88
C THR A 9 11.84 -14.54 5.74
N GLN A 10 12.48 -13.37 5.69
CA GLN A 10 11.78 -12.11 5.42
C GLN A 10 11.08 -12.16 4.06
N ALA A 11 11.70 -12.77 3.04
CA ALA A 11 11.09 -12.93 1.72
C ALA A 11 9.80 -13.77 1.77
N GLU A 12 9.78 -14.83 2.57
CA GLU A 12 8.59 -15.64 2.77
C GLU A 12 7.46 -14.85 3.44
N TRP A 13 7.78 -14.07 4.47
CA TRP A 13 6.81 -13.20 5.12
C TRP A 13 6.30 -12.13 4.17
N ASP A 14 7.17 -11.52 3.36
CA ASP A 14 6.78 -10.51 2.40
C ASP A 14 5.82 -11.07 1.34
N ALA A 15 6.10 -12.26 0.82
CA ALA A 15 5.23 -12.91 -0.14
C ALA A 15 3.84 -13.17 0.46
N PHE A 16 3.80 -13.63 1.71
CA PHE A 16 2.55 -13.89 2.42
C PHE A 16 1.73 -12.61 2.61
N PHE A 17 2.31 -11.57 3.19
CA PHE A 17 1.59 -10.32 3.46
C PHE A 17 1.24 -9.56 2.18
N TYR A 18 2.10 -9.59 1.17
CA TYR A 18 1.79 -9.01 -0.12
C TYR A 18 0.59 -9.73 -0.77
N GLY A 19 0.54 -11.05 -0.63
CA GLY A 19 -0.62 -11.85 -1.08
C GLY A 19 -1.91 -11.43 -0.41
N ILE A 20 -1.88 -11.10 0.88
CA ILE A 20 -3.05 -10.57 1.59
C ILE A 20 -3.44 -9.20 1.01
N ALA A 21 -2.48 -8.31 0.78
CA ALA A 21 -2.76 -7.01 0.15
C ALA A 21 -3.41 -7.19 -1.23
N ALA A 22 -2.95 -8.15 -2.01
CA ALA A 22 -3.54 -8.47 -3.32
C ALA A 22 -4.99 -8.93 -3.20
N GLU A 23 -5.31 -9.77 -2.22
CA GLU A 23 -6.68 -10.18 -1.94
C GLU A 23 -7.55 -8.99 -1.52
N VAL A 24 -7.02 -8.13 -0.67
CA VAL A 24 -7.72 -6.92 -0.23
C VAL A 24 -8.05 -6.00 -1.41
N ALA A 25 -7.17 -5.91 -2.41
CA ALA A 25 -7.42 -5.12 -3.62
C ALA A 25 -8.72 -5.53 -4.32
N GLY A 26 -9.07 -6.81 -4.28
CA GLY A 26 -10.29 -7.33 -4.88
C GLY A 26 -11.58 -6.78 -4.27
N LEU A 27 -11.51 -6.18 -3.09
CA LEU A 27 -12.67 -5.55 -2.45
C LEU A 27 -12.97 -4.17 -3.02
N SER A 28 -12.04 -3.55 -3.74
CA SER A 28 -12.28 -2.26 -4.37
C SER A 28 -13.34 -2.37 -5.47
N LYS A 29 -14.27 -1.43 -5.47
CA LYS A 29 -15.34 -1.33 -6.47
C LYS A 29 -14.96 -0.42 -7.63
N ASP A 30 -13.73 0.07 -7.66
CA ASP A 30 -13.27 0.93 -8.76
C ASP A 30 -13.19 0.11 -10.06
N PRO A 31 -13.88 0.54 -11.15
CA PRO A 31 -13.89 -0.21 -12.40
C PRO A 31 -12.56 -0.12 -13.16
N ASP A 32 -11.73 0.89 -12.87
CA ASP A 32 -10.50 1.14 -13.62
C ASP A 32 -9.27 0.56 -12.92
N ARG A 33 -9.24 0.62 -11.58
CA ARG A 33 -8.06 0.22 -10.83
C ARG A 33 -8.39 -0.19 -9.40
N GLN A 34 -8.03 -1.40 -9.06
CA GLN A 34 -8.16 -1.94 -7.72
C GLN A 34 -6.79 -1.98 -7.06
N VAL A 35 -6.66 -1.30 -5.92
CA VAL A 35 -5.41 -1.25 -5.14
C VAL A 35 -5.69 -1.76 -3.74
N GLY A 36 -4.80 -2.59 -3.22
CA GLY A 36 -4.85 -3.08 -1.86
C GLY A 36 -3.60 -2.69 -1.09
N ALA A 37 -3.76 -2.44 0.20
CA ALA A 37 -2.67 -2.18 1.12
C ALA A 37 -2.86 -2.95 2.41
N LEU A 38 -1.75 -3.29 3.05
CA LEU A 38 -1.73 -3.97 4.34
C LEU A 38 -0.63 -3.38 5.20
N LEU A 39 -0.99 -2.81 6.33
CA LEU A 39 -0.03 -2.36 7.33
C LEU A 39 0.20 -3.50 8.32
N VAL A 40 1.45 -3.87 8.55
CA VAL A 40 1.83 -4.99 9.43
C VAL A 40 2.78 -4.49 10.50
N SER A 41 2.48 -4.79 11.77
CA SER A 41 3.33 -4.43 12.90
C SER A 41 4.70 -5.11 12.82
N ALA A 42 5.69 -4.52 13.50
CA ALA A 42 7.07 -5.05 13.48
C ALA A 42 7.16 -6.49 13.99
N ASP A 43 6.31 -6.88 14.94
CA ASP A 43 6.25 -8.24 15.47
C ASP A 43 5.36 -9.18 14.65
N ARG A 44 4.75 -8.69 13.56
CA ARG A 44 3.86 -9.43 12.65
C ARG A 44 2.56 -9.92 13.28
N ARG A 45 2.17 -9.40 14.42
CA ARG A 45 0.97 -9.86 15.15
C ARG A 45 -0.27 -9.05 14.86
N GLN A 46 -0.10 -7.84 14.31
CA GLN A 46 -1.21 -6.94 14.02
C GLN A 46 -1.18 -6.52 12.56
N MET A 47 -2.34 -6.46 11.94
CA MET A 47 -2.51 -6.09 10.55
C MET A 47 -3.67 -5.12 10.39
N SER A 48 -3.54 -4.16 9.46
CA SER A 48 -4.62 -3.28 9.07
C SER A 48 -4.72 -3.24 7.55
N PRO A 49 -5.82 -3.74 6.96
CA PRO A 49 -6.02 -3.71 5.53
C PRO A 49 -6.63 -2.38 5.07
N GLY A 50 -6.44 -2.06 3.80
CA GLY A 50 -7.09 -0.94 3.15
C GLY A 50 -7.17 -1.17 1.66
N TYR A 51 -8.24 -0.71 1.04
CA TYR A 51 -8.40 -0.71 -0.42
C TYR A 51 -8.93 0.65 -0.85
N ASN A 52 -8.74 1.01 -2.13
CA ASN A 52 -9.19 2.29 -2.63
C ASN A 52 -10.71 2.32 -2.78
N GLY A 53 -11.33 3.40 -2.31
CA GLY A 53 -12.77 3.55 -2.36
C GLY A 53 -13.23 4.92 -1.92
N PHE A 54 -14.52 5.19 -2.09
CA PHE A 54 -15.12 6.42 -1.60
C PHE A 54 -15.26 6.39 -0.06
N PRO A 55 -15.27 7.55 0.59
CA PRO A 55 -15.58 7.63 2.01
C PRO A 55 -16.97 7.02 2.31
N PRO A 56 -17.21 6.58 3.56
CA PRO A 56 -18.49 5.94 3.93
C PRO A 56 -19.74 6.75 3.59
N ASP A 57 -19.63 8.08 3.61
CA ASP A 57 -20.76 8.98 3.36
C ASP A 57 -21.06 9.18 1.87
N VAL A 58 -20.18 8.71 0.99
CA VAL A 58 -20.38 8.81 -0.46
C VAL A 58 -20.95 7.49 -0.98
N PRO A 59 -22.13 7.51 -1.63
CA PRO A 59 -22.73 6.27 -2.12
C PRO A 59 -21.94 5.67 -3.28
N ASP A 60 -21.85 4.34 -3.31
CA ASP A 60 -21.15 3.59 -4.36
C ASP A 60 -22.02 3.42 -5.60
N LEU A 61 -22.35 4.55 -6.24
CA LEU A 61 -23.15 4.54 -7.46
C LEU A 61 -22.27 4.33 -8.70
N PRO A 62 -22.66 3.48 -9.65
CA PRO A 62 -21.91 3.30 -10.89
C PRO A 62 -21.64 4.61 -11.64
N SER A 63 -22.58 5.55 -11.62
CA SER A 63 -22.40 6.87 -12.24
C SER A 63 -21.26 7.68 -11.60
N LEU A 64 -21.12 7.63 -10.27
CA LEU A 64 -20.04 8.30 -9.55
C LEU A 64 -18.70 7.59 -9.77
N ARG A 65 -18.71 6.28 -9.86
CA ARG A 65 -17.52 5.48 -10.17
C ARG A 65 -17.01 5.73 -11.59
N ALA A 66 -17.91 6.07 -12.52
CA ALA A 66 -17.57 6.39 -13.91
C ALA A 66 -17.15 7.85 -14.11
N ASP A 67 -17.47 8.74 -13.16
CA ASP A 67 -17.13 10.15 -13.22
C ASP A 67 -15.69 10.36 -12.74
N ARG A 68 -14.77 10.60 -13.69
CA ARG A 68 -13.35 10.74 -13.39
C ARG A 68 -13.05 11.90 -12.46
N ASP A 69 -13.66 13.07 -12.68
CA ASP A 69 -13.42 14.25 -11.84
C ASP A 69 -13.90 14.00 -10.40
N PHE A 70 -15.06 13.36 -10.26
CA PHE A 70 -15.59 12.99 -8.96
C PHE A 70 -14.64 12.01 -8.23
N LYS A 71 -14.16 10.99 -8.95
CA LYS A 71 -13.20 10.02 -8.39
C LYS A 71 -11.93 10.69 -7.92
N LEU A 72 -11.34 11.58 -8.73
CA LEU A 72 -10.09 12.25 -8.38
C LEU A 72 -10.22 13.08 -7.10
N ARG A 73 -11.39 13.66 -6.84
CA ARG A 73 -11.63 14.49 -5.65
C ARG A 73 -11.99 13.67 -4.41
N ASN A 74 -12.63 12.53 -4.58
CA ASN A 74 -13.29 11.83 -3.47
C ASN A 74 -12.73 10.43 -3.18
N MET A 75 -11.92 9.87 -4.05
CA MET A 75 -11.33 8.55 -3.84
C MET A 75 -10.30 8.61 -2.72
N VAL A 76 -10.49 7.75 -1.73
CA VAL A 76 -9.48 7.53 -0.69
C VAL A 76 -8.61 6.36 -1.11
N HIS A 77 -7.30 6.56 -1.11
CA HIS A 77 -6.37 5.54 -1.56
C HIS A 77 -6.21 4.42 -0.51
N ALA A 78 -5.76 3.26 -0.99
CA ALA A 78 -5.61 2.08 -0.14
C ALA A 78 -4.65 2.32 1.04
N GLU A 79 -3.54 3.00 0.80
CA GLU A 79 -2.55 3.32 1.83
C GLU A 79 -3.16 4.19 2.93
N ASP A 80 -3.90 5.23 2.54
CA ASP A 80 -4.57 6.12 3.49
C ASP A 80 -5.59 5.34 4.34
N ASN A 81 -6.38 4.48 3.70
CA ASN A 81 -7.37 3.68 4.41
C ASN A 81 -6.73 2.74 5.43
N CYS A 82 -5.67 2.02 5.07
CA CYS A 82 -5.04 1.11 6.02
C CYS A 82 -4.37 1.85 7.18
N LEU A 83 -3.80 3.02 6.94
CA LEU A 83 -3.20 3.84 8.00
C LEU A 83 -4.26 4.41 8.96
N ARG A 84 -5.38 4.91 8.41
CA ARG A 84 -6.45 5.49 9.22
C ARG A 84 -7.16 4.45 10.09
N GLN A 85 -7.33 3.24 9.58
CA GLN A 85 -8.07 2.19 10.27
C GLN A 85 -7.24 1.39 11.26
N ALA A 86 -5.92 1.57 11.28
CA ALA A 86 -5.02 0.77 12.10
C ALA A 86 -5.34 1.00 13.60
N PRO A 87 -5.67 -0.07 14.35
CA PRO A 87 -5.89 0.03 15.80
C PRO A 87 -4.57 0.01 16.59
N PHE A 88 -3.44 0.22 15.90
CA PHE A 88 -2.10 0.23 16.49
C PHE A 88 -1.28 1.35 15.85
N ASN A 89 -0.17 1.71 16.50
CA ASN A 89 0.71 2.78 16.00
C ASN A 89 1.42 2.33 14.72
N PRO A 90 1.30 3.08 13.61
CA PRO A 90 1.98 2.75 12.35
C PRO A 90 3.50 2.88 12.40
N SER A 91 4.05 3.59 13.39
CA SER A 91 5.49 3.78 13.51
C SER A 91 6.24 2.45 13.61
N GLY A 92 7.27 2.27 12.80
CA GLY A 92 8.07 1.04 12.77
C GLY A 92 7.43 -0.12 12.01
N CYS A 93 6.24 0.05 11.48
CA CYS A 93 5.53 -0.99 10.73
C CYS A 93 6.06 -1.14 9.30
N THR A 94 5.66 -2.22 8.64
CA THR A 94 5.84 -2.42 7.20
C THR A 94 4.48 -2.23 6.52
N ILE A 95 4.47 -1.51 5.39
CA ILE A 95 3.28 -1.38 4.55
C ILE A 95 3.51 -2.12 3.23
N TYR A 96 2.54 -2.98 2.89
CA TYR A 96 2.51 -3.74 1.64
C TYR A 96 1.44 -3.11 0.75
N VAL A 97 1.80 -2.72 -0.47
CA VAL A 97 0.86 -2.07 -1.40
C VAL A 97 0.98 -2.73 -2.75
N THR A 98 -0.14 -3.01 -3.39
CA THR A 98 -0.16 -3.67 -4.71
C THR A 98 0.20 -2.75 -5.86
N ARG A 99 0.38 -1.46 -5.59
CA ARG A 99 0.85 -0.46 -6.53
C ARG A 99 1.76 0.52 -5.79
N PHE A 100 2.84 0.97 -6.44
CA PHE A 100 3.73 1.95 -5.81
C PHE A 100 2.95 3.22 -5.45
N PRO A 101 3.13 3.78 -4.23
CA PRO A 101 2.35 4.91 -3.78
C PRO A 101 2.62 6.18 -4.59
N CYS A 102 1.56 6.94 -4.84
CA CYS A 102 1.68 8.29 -5.41
C CYS A 102 2.33 9.24 -4.39
N LEU A 103 2.72 10.43 -4.84
CA LEU A 103 3.43 11.38 -3.99
C LEU A 103 2.66 11.74 -2.71
N PRO A 104 1.35 12.06 -2.74
CA PRO A 104 0.60 12.31 -1.51
C PRO A 104 0.58 11.13 -0.54
N CYS A 105 0.41 9.90 -1.06
CA CYS A 105 0.39 8.70 -0.22
C CYS A 105 1.77 8.39 0.37
N ALA A 106 2.84 8.59 -0.39
CA ALA A 106 4.20 8.48 0.13
C ALA A 106 4.42 9.42 1.31
N GLY A 107 3.90 10.65 1.22
CA GLY A 107 3.94 11.61 2.33
C GLY A 107 3.22 11.11 3.57
N LYS A 108 2.08 10.49 3.40
CA LYS A 108 1.32 9.89 4.52
C LYS A 108 2.07 8.74 5.17
N VAL A 109 2.68 7.88 4.35
CA VAL A 109 3.48 6.74 4.81
C VAL A 109 4.67 7.22 5.64
N LEU A 110 5.44 8.17 5.13
CA LEU A 110 6.64 8.64 5.84
C LEU A 110 6.29 9.42 7.12
N ARG A 111 5.21 10.23 7.10
CA ARG A 111 4.77 10.97 8.30
C ARG A 111 4.20 10.06 9.38
N ALA A 112 3.67 8.91 8.99
CA ALA A 112 3.20 7.91 9.95
C ALA A 112 4.34 7.14 10.64
N GLY A 113 5.58 7.32 10.18
CA GLY A 113 6.73 6.65 10.74
C GLY A 113 6.89 5.20 10.29
N VAL A 114 6.27 4.82 9.18
CA VAL A 114 6.41 3.48 8.60
C VAL A 114 7.89 3.24 8.28
N ALA A 115 8.41 2.10 8.70
CA ALA A 115 9.83 1.79 8.54
C ALA A 115 10.16 1.19 7.17
N ARG A 116 9.19 0.52 6.54
CA ARG A 116 9.46 -0.24 5.33
C ARG A 116 8.23 -0.28 4.42
N LEU A 117 8.48 -0.12 3.12
CA LEU A 117 7.49 -0.23 2.05
C LEU A 117 7.82 -1.44 1.17
N VAL A 118 6.82 -2.27 0.92
CA VAL A 118 6.91 -3.38 -0.03
C VAL A 118 5.86 -3.15 -1.11
N ALA A 119 6.29 -2.99 -2.35
CA ALA A 119 5.42 -2.62 -3.47
C ALA A 119 6.05 -3.07 -4.80
N PRO A 120 5.26 -3.12 -5.88
CA PRO A 120 5.83 -3.34 -7.20
C PRO A 120 6.76 -2.20 -7.58
N ARG A 121 7.75 -2.49 -8.42
CA ARG A 121 8.66 -1.45 -8.93
C ARG A 121 7.88 -0.46 -9.77
N PRO A 122 8.03 0.86 -9.51
CA PRO A 122 7.31 1.86 -10.30
C PRO A 122 7.91 2.01 -11.68
N ASP A 123 7.05 2.22 -12.68
CA ASP A 123 7.48 2.62 -14.03
C ASP A 123 7.68 4.14 -14.06
N LEU A 124 8.92 4.58 -13.87
CA LEU A 124 9.24 6.00 -13.80
C LEU A 124 9.10 6.70 -15.17
N GLY A 125 8.98 5.93 -16.27
CA GLY A 125 8.70 6.46 -17.58
C GLY A 125 7.21 6.60 -17.90
N HIS A 126 6.31 6.25 -16.98
CA HIS A 126 4.89 6.36 -17.20
C HIS A 126 4.47 7.82 -17.42
N GLU A 127 3.70 8.08 -18.49
CA GLU A 127 3.32 9.45 -18.88
C GLU A 127 2.59 10.21 -17.78
N ARG A 128 1.65 9.56 -17.10
CA ARG A 128 0.83 10.20 -16.08
C ARG A 128 1.47 10.16 -14.69
N TRP A 129 2.05 9.04 -14.31
CA TRP A 129 2.45 8.78 -12.92
C TRP A 129 3.95 8.80 -12.67
N GLY A 130 4.78 8.76 -13.73
CA GLY A 130 6.22 8.62 -13.60
C GLY A 130 6.86 9.69 -12.73
N VAL A 131 6.49 10.95 -12.90
CA VAL A 131 7.04 12.07 -12.12
C VAL A 131 6.63 11.98 -10.66
N SER A 132 5.36 11.67 -10.39
CA SER A 132 4.85 11.48 -9.02
C SER A 132 5.60 10.34 -8.31
N TRP A 133 5.77 9.22 -8.98
CA TRP A 133 6.48 8.07 -8.41
C TRP A 133 7.96 8.35 -8.18
N ALA A 134 8.61 9.07 -9.09
CA ALA A 134 10.02 9.44 -8.91
C ALA A 134 10.22 10.31 -7.68
N ARG A 135 9.35 11.30 -7.47
CA ARG A 135 9.38 12.17 -6.29
C ARG A 135 9.04 11.40 -5.02
N ALA A 136 8.04 10.53 -5.09
CA ALA A 136 7.66 9.67 -3.96
C ALA A 136 8.84 8.80 -3.51
N LEU A 137 9.53 8.19 -4.47
CA LEU A 137 10.71 7.36 -4.21
C LEU A 137 11.83 8.17 -3.55
N GLU A 138 12.09 9.38 -4.05
CA GLU A 138 13.09 10.29 -3.49
C GLU A 138 12.75 10.66 -2.05
N ASP A 139 11.50 11.05 -1.77
CA ASP A 139 11.05 11.43 -0.43
C ASP A 139 11.13 10.26 0.55
N LEU A 140 10.70 9.07 0.13
CA LEU A 140 10.76 7.87 0.96
C LEU A 140 12.21 7.52 1.31
N ARG A 141 13.12 7.58 0.35
CA ARG A 141 14.54 7.33 0.59
C ARG A 141 15.16 8.38 1.51
N SER A 142 14.83 9.65 1.33
CA SER A 142 15.30 10.73 2.18
C SER A 142 14.85 10.56 3.63
N ALA A 143 13.64 10.03 3.84
CA ALA A 143 13.11 9.71 5.16
C ALA A 143 13.61 8.37 5.70
N ARG A 144 14.50 7.69 4.98
CA ARG A 144 15.07 6.38 5.34
C ARG A 144 14.03 5.26 5.46
N VAL A 145 12.96 5.34 4.70
CA VAL A 145 12.02 4.22 4.56
C VAL A 145 12.70 3.16 3.68
N ALA A 146 12.86 1.96 4.21
CA ALA A 146 13.41 0.85 3.45
C ALA A 146 12.39 0.39 2.40
N ILE A 147 12.85 0.17 1.16
CA ILE A 147 11.97 -0.22 0.06
C ILE A 147 12.38 -1.59 -0.45
N THR A 148 11.39 -2.49 -0.54
CA THR A 148 11.54 -3.79 -1.19
C THR A 148 10.56 -3.85 -2.35
N TYR A 149 11.05 -4.20 -3.52
CA TYR A 149 10.19 -4.38 -4.70
C TYR A 149 9.72 -5.82 -4.80
N MET A 150 8.40 -5.98 -5.00
CA MET A 150 7.81 -7.26 -5.34
C MET A 150 7.69 -7.33 -6.85
N GLU A 151 8.25 -8.37 -7.44
CA GLU A 151 8.07 -8.60 -8.87
C GLU A 151 6.68 -9.18 -9.11
N GLU A 152 6.01 -8.69 -10.16
CA GLU A 152 4.75 -9.28 -10.59
C GLU A 152 5.03 -10.71 -11.07
N SER A 153 4.26 -11.67 -10.54
CA SER A 153 4.31 -13.03 -11.05
C SER A 153 3.74 -13.02 -12.48
N THR A 154 4.60 -13.35 -13.42
CA THR A 154 4.21 -13.53 -14.82
C THR A 154 3.31 -14.75 -14.98
#